data_84c1de33c885ba5af4c703f1662dd34d
#
_entry.id   84c1de33c885ba5af4c703f1662dd34d
#
_cell.length_a   1.000
_cell.length_b   1.000
_cell.length_c   1.000
_cell.angle_alpha   90.00
_cell.angle_beta   90.00
_cell.angle_gamma   90.00
#
_symmetry.space_group_name_H-M   'P 1'
#
loop_
_entity.id
_entity.type
_entity.pdbx_description
1 polymer ?
#
loop_
_entity_poly.entity_id
_entity_poly.type
_entity_poly.pdbx_seq_one_letter_code
_entity_poly.pdbx_strand_id
1 'polypeptide(L)'
;GTLTFERADTERFPCLRLAYEAAERGGNLPAIMNAANEVAVQAFLEEKIRFTQIADIIEKAMSSFCFVQNAGLEDYFDTDRQVREELQKQL
;
A
#
# COMPACT_ATOMS: atom_id res chain seq x y z
N GLY A 1 -9.79 25.16 -0.99
CA GLY A 1 -10.23 24.13 -1.63
C GLY A 1 -9.82 22.78 -1.14
N THR A 2 -10.71 22.21 -0.47
CA THR A 2 -10.59 20.82 -0.17
C THR A 2 -10.57 20.05 -1.47
N LEU A 3 -9.51 19.37 -1.69
CA LEU A 3 -9.46 18.37 -2.72
C LEU A 3 -10.46 17.28 -2.34
N THR A 4 -11.65 17.45 -2.82
CA THR A 4 -12.60 16.36 -2.76
C THR A 4 -12.33 15.50 -3.97
N PHE A 5 -11.68 14.41 -3.76
CA PHE A 5 -11.60 13.40 -4.78
C PHE A 5 -13.00 12.81 -4.89
N GLU A 6 -13.57 12.97 -6.02
CA GLU A 6 -14.88 12.43 -6.28
C GLU A 6 -14.83 10.92 -6.35
N ARG A 7 -15.96 10.29 -6.08
CA ARG A 7 -16.08 8.85 -6.11
C ARG A 7 -15.59 8.26 -7.45
N ALA A 8 -15.85 8.96 -8.54
CA ALA A 8 -15.40 8.55 -9.86
C ALA A 8 -13.89 8.43 -9.95
N ASP A 9 -13.16 9.31 -9.26
CA ASP A 9 -11.69 9.29 -9.29
C ASP A 9 -11.15 8.08 -8.54
N THR A 10 -11.77 7.69 -7.44
CA THR A 10 -11.32 6.51 -6.68
C THR A 10 -11.62 5.21 -7.42
N GLU A 11 -12.69 5.15 -8.21
CA GLU A 11 -12.98 3.99 -9.04
C GLU A 11 -12.00 3.89 -10.20
N ARG A 12 -11.65 5.05 -10.76
CA ARG A 12 -10.77 5.15 -11.89
C ARG A 12 -9.31 4.91 -11.53
N PHE A 13 -8.94 5.26 -10.30
CA PHE A 13 -7.57 5.13 -9.79
C PHE A 13 -7.56 4.29 -8.52
N PRO A 14 -7.44 2.97 -8.65
CA PRO A 14 -7.46 2.08 -7.49
C PRO A 14 -6.43 2.41 -6.41
N CYS A 15 -5.24 2.87 -6.80
CA CYS A 15 -4.22 3.25 -5.82
C CYS A 15 -4.68 4.45 -4.98
N LEU A 16 -5.44 5.36 -5.56
CA LEU A 16 -5.99 6.49 -4.83
C LEU A 16 -7.03 6.03 -3.80
N ARG A 17 -7.88 5.10 -4.19
CA ARG A 17 -8.85 4.48 -3.27
C ARG A 17 -8.14 3.84 -2.08
N LEU A 18 -7.07 3.11 -2.36
CA LEU A 18 -6.29 2.44 -1.32
C LEU A 18 -5.61 3.44 -0.40
N ALA A 19 -5.12 4.56 -0.94
CA ALA A 19 -4.52 5.62 -0.14
C ALA A 19 -5.53 6.24 0.82
N TYR A 20 -6.75 6.47 0.36
CA TYR A 20 -7.82 6.96 1.22
C TYR A 20 -8.15 5.99 2.33
N GLU A 21 -8.28 4.72 1.98
CA GLU A 21 -8.56 3.67 2.95
C GLU A 21 -7.48 3.59 4.02
N ALA A 22 -6.21 3.67 3.61
CA ALA A 22 -5.09 3.65 4.54
C ALA A 22 -5.13 4.87 5.48
N ALA A 23 -5.38 6.06 4.92
CA ALA A 23 -5.45 7.28 5.72
C ALA A 23 -6.62 7.25 6.70
N GLU A 24 -7.77 6.74 6.27
CA GLU A 24 -8.95 6.69 7.09
C GLU A 24 -8.83 5.69 8.23
N ARG A 25 -8.30 4.52 7.95
CA ARG A 25 -8.13 3.48 8.98
C ARG A 25 -6.96 3.77 9.90
N GLY A 26 -5.93 4.41 9.41
CA GLY A 26 -4.75 4.78 10.20
C GLY A 26 -3.93 3.58 10.66
N GLY A 27 -3.44 3.66 11.90
CA GLY A 27 -2.58 2.61 12.44
C GLY A 27 -1.33 2.42 11.60
N ASN A 28 -0.94 1.16 11.39
CA ASN A 28 0.20 0.83 10.53
C ASN A 28 -0.18 0.64 9.05
N LEU A 29 -1.45 0.86 8.69
CA LEU A 29 -1.90 0.65 7.32
C LEU A 29 -1.20 1.54 6.31
N PRO A 30 -0.98 2.85 6.59
CA PRO A 30 -0.17 3.67 5.68
C PRO A 30 1.24 3.13 5.46
N ALA A 31 1.85 2.55 6.48
CA ALA A 31 3.19 1.94 6.36
C ALA A 31 3.14 0.72 5.44
N ILE A 32 2.13 -0.13 5.59
CA ILE A 32 1.93 -1.29 4.72
C ILE A 32 1.77 -0.83 3.28
N MET A 33 0.89 0.12 3.05
CA MET A 33 0.62 0.65 1.72
C MET A 33 1.87 1.25 1.10
N ASN A 34 2.59 2.08 1.83
CA ASN A 34 3.79 2.74 1.32
C ASN A 34 4.87 1.73 0.93
N ALA A 35 5.14 0.76 1.81
CA ALA A 35 6.14 -0.27 1.53
C ALA A 35 5.74 -1.12 0.31
N ALA A 36 4.48 -1.53 0.27
CA ALA A 36 3.98 -2.32 -0.86
C ALA A 36 4.05 -1.55 -2.17
N ASN A 37 3.70 -0.27 -2.14
CA ASN A 37 3.76 0.58 -3.32
C ASN A 37 5.20 0.68 -3.85
N GLU A 38 6.17 0.92 -2.99
CA GLU A 38 7.56 1.05 -3.43
C GLU A 38 8.10 -0.24 -4.02
N VAL A 39 7.79 -1.38 -3.40
CA VAL A 39 8.22 -2.69 -3.94
C VAL A 39 7.53 -2.98 -5.27
N ALA A 40 6.24 -2.71 -5.37
CA ALA A 40 5.48 -2.95 -6.60
C ALA A 40 5.96 -2.05 -7.74
N VAL A 41 6.20 -0.76 -7.46
CA VAL A 41 6.71 0.18 -8.46
C VAL A 41 8.10 -0.26 -8.94
N GLN A 42 8.96 -0.68 -8.03
CA GLN A 42 10.29 -1.16 -8.40
C GLN A 42 10.19 -2.41 -9.29
N ALA A 43 9.30 -3.33 -8.95
CA ALA A 43 9.09 -4.53 -9.76
C ALA A 43 8.57 -4.17 -11.14
N PHE A 44 7.68 -3.18 -11.23
CA PHE A 44 7.20 -2.68 -12.51
C PHE A 44 8.33 -2.08 -13.35
N LEU A 45 9.19 -1.28 -12.73
CA LEU A 45 10.33 -0.68 -13.43
C LEU A 45 11.33 -1.72 -13.92
N GLU A 46 11.41 -2.85 -13.22
CA GLU A 46 12.25 -3.99 -13.62
C GLU A 46 11.53 -4.96 -14.56
N GLU A 47 10.35 -4.58 -15.02
CA GLU A 47 9.54 -5.37 -15.95
C GLU A 47 9.10 -6.73 -15.41
N LYS A 48 9.03 -6.87 -14.10
CA LYS A 48 8.58 -8.12 -13.46
C LYS A 48 7.07 -8.22 -13.38
N ILE A 49 6.38 -7.09 -13.34
CA ILE A 49 4.92 -7.02 -13.24
C ILE A 49 4.39 -5.96 -14.19
N ARG A 50 3.09 -6.01 -14.43
CA ARG A 50 2.39 -5.01 -15.24
C ARG A 50 1.94 -3.85 -14.35
N PHE A 51 1.73 -2.70 -14.97
CA PHE A 51 1.27 -1.51 -14.27
C PHE A 51 -0.02 -1.78 -13.48
N THR A 52 -0.96 -2.51 -14.07
CA THR A 52 -2.23 -2.82 -13.44
C THR A 52 -2.09 -3.70 -12.20
N GLN A 53 -0.98 -4.41 -12.08
CA GLN A 53 -0.74 -5.29 -10.94
C GLN A 53 -0.27 -4.53 -9.69
N ILE A 54 0.16 -3.29 -9.84
CA ILE A 54 0.62 -2.47 -8.70
C ILE A 54 -0.49 -2.34 -7.65
N ALA A 55 -1.68 -1.92 -8.08
CA ALA A 55 -2.82 -1.75 -7.17
C ALA A 55 -3.22 -3.07 -6.52
N ASP A 56 -3.20 -4.17 -7.28
CA ASP A 56 -3.55 -5.49 -6.77
C ASP A 56 -2.60 -5.94 -5.67
N ILE A 57 -1.31 -5.70 -5.87
CA ILE A 57 -0.28 -6.05 -4.89
C ILE A 57 -0.47 -5.25 -3.60
N ILE A 58 -0.72 -3.95 -3.73
CA ILE A 58 -0.95 -3.07 -2.58
C ILE A 58 -2.19 -3.51 -1.81
N GLU A 59 -3.30 -3.76 -2.51
CA GLU A 59 -4.54 -4.18 -1.89
C GLU A 59 -4.38 -5.49 -1.15
N LYS A 60 -3.70 -6.45 -1.76
CA LYS A 60 -3.43 -7.73 -1.14
C LYS A 60 -2.56 -7.58 0.11
N ALA A 61 -1.55 -6.71 0.05
CA ALA A 61 -0.69 -6.44 1.20
C ALA A 61 -1.49 -5.83 2.34
N MET A 62 -2.35 -4.85 2.05
CA MET A 62 -3.17 -4.20 3.06
C MET A 62 -4.13 -5.17 3.74
N SER A 63 -4.52 -6.24 3.05
CA SER A 63 -5.43 -7.27 3.59
C SER A 63 -4.69 -8.38 4.32
N SER A 64 -3.43 -8.62 3.98
CA SER A 64 -2.68 -9.80 4.43
C SER A 64 -1.80 -9.55 5.64
N PHE A 65 -1.22 -8.36 5.74
CA PHE A 65 -0.31 -8.05 6.84
C PHE A 65 -1.07 -7.64 8.08
N CYS A 66 -0.47 -7.88 9.24
CA CYS A 66 -1.11 -7.63 10.51
C CYS A 66 -1.37 -6.13 10.72
N PHE A 67 -2.63 -5.78 10.91
CA PHE A 67 -3.03 -4.41 11.17
C PHE A 67 -2.86 -4.09 12.65
N VAL A 68 -2.14 -3.00 12.94
CA VAL A 68 -1.95 -2.49 14.30
C VAL A 68 -2.54 -1.09 14.36
N GLN A 69 -3.65 -0.94 15.08
CA GLN A 69 -4.40 0.31 15.11
C GLN A 69 -3.64 1.43 15.81
N ASN A 70 -3.02 1.14 16.93
CA ASN A 70 -2.27 2.13 17.71
C ASN A 70 -0.77 1.94 17.50
N ALA A 71 -0.34 2.10 16.24
CA ALA A 71 1.05 1.86 15.89
C ALA A 71 1.96 2.99 16.38
N GLY A 72 3.01 2.62 17.07
CA GLY A 72 4.10 3.52 17.40
C GLY A 72 5.16 3.52 16.30
N LEU A 73 6.22 4.29 16.50
CA LEU A 73 7.28 4.42 15.52
C LEU A 73 7.95 3.07 15.21
N GLU A 74 8.17 2.26 16.25
CA GLU A 74 8.77 0.93 16.07
C GLU A 74 7.89 0.03 15.22
N ASP A 75 6.57 0.10 15.44
CA ASP A 75 5.62 -0.68 14.66
C ASP A 75 5.68 -0.30 13.18
N TYR A 76 5.85 0.98 12.88
CA TYR A 76 6.00 1.44 11.52
C TYR A 76 7.24 0.85 10.86
N PHE A 77 8.37 0.90 11.54
CA PHE A 77 9.62 0.35 11.00
C PHE A 77 9.55 -1.15 10.82
N ASP A 78 9.00 -1.86 11.79
CA ASP A 78 8.85 -3.31 11.71
C ASP A 78 7.91 -3.70 10.57
N THR A 79 6.79 -3.01 10.43
CA THR A 79 5.83 -3.23 9.36
C THR A 79 6.47 -3.00 8.00
N ASP A 80 7.15 -1.87 7.85
CA ASP A 80 7.82 -1.53 6.60
C ASP A 80 8.79 -2.64 6.18
N ARG A 81 9.62 -3.08 7.12
CA ARG A 81 10.60 -4.13 6.86
C ARG A 81 9.92 -5.45 6.48
N GLN A 82 8.92 -5.86 7.23
CA GLN A 82 8.22 -7.12 6.99
C GLN A 82 7.55 -7.14 5.62
N VAL A 83 6.88 -6.06 5.26
CA VAL A 83 6.20 -5.96 3.97
C VAL A 83 7.20 -6.03 2.83
N ARG A 84 8.28 -5.27 2.93
CA ARG A 84 9.31 -5.24 1.90
C ARG A 84 9.95 -6.61 1.71
N GLU A 85 10.35 -7.24 2.80
CA GLU A 85 10.99 -8.55 2.75
C GLU A 85 10.08 -9.60 2.11
N GLU A 86 8.83 -9.65 2.56
CA GLU A 86 7.89 -10.64 2.07
C GLU A 86 7.54 -10.44 0.61
N LEU A 87 7.26 -9.21 0.20
CA LEU A 87 6.91 -8.93 -1.19
C LEU A 87 8.09 -9.13 -2.14
N GLN A 88 9.29 -8.79 -1.71
CA GLN A 88 10.48 -9.02 -2.52
C GLN A 88 10.72 -10.50 -2.79
N LYS A 89 10.37 -11.37 -1.85
CA LYS A 89 10.45 -12.81 -2.06
C LYS A 89 9.43 -13.30 -3.09
N GLN A 90 8.25 -12.67 -3.11
CA GLN A 90 7.19 -13.07 -4.02
C GLN A 90 7.38 -12.52 -5.43
N LEU A 91 8.05 -11.42 -5.56
CA LEU A 91 8.27 -10.76 -6.83
C LEU A 91 9.70 -10.95 -7.32
#